data_ea8780fad8922ead3e92c41e908475b8
#
_entry.id   ea8780fad8922ead3e92c41e908475b8
#
_cell.length_a   1.000
_cell.length_b   1.000
_cell.length_c   1.000
_cell.angle_alpha   90.00
_cell.angle_beta   90.00
_cell.angle_gamma   90.00
#
_symmetry.space_group_name_H-M   'P 1'
#
loop_
_entity.id
_entity.type
_entity.pdbx_description
1 polymer ?
#
loop_
_entity_poly.entity_id
_entity_poly.type
_entity_poly.pdbx_seq_one_letter_code
_entity_poly.pdbx_strand_id
1 'polypeptide(L)'
;MEIKDILSRVDHTLLGQGATWSEIKAICDDGMKYETASVCIPASYVKQAKEYVGEKLAICTVIGFPNGYSTTATKVFETADAIANGADEIDMVINIGWLKDKKYDDLLNEINAIKDACDGKILKVIIETCLLTDDEKVKMTEIVSESKADYIKTSTGFSTAGATRHDVEIFAKHVTNGTLIKAAGGISSIADAKDFINLGASRLGTSRIVKIVKTGEQNNGDSSY
;
A
#
# COMPACT_ATOMS: atom_id res chain seq x y z
N MET A 1 8.29 -20.13 -7.67
CA MET A 1 7.51 -19.38 -6.66
C MET A 1 6.12 -20.00 -6.59
N GLU A 2 5.78 -20.54 -5.45
CA GLU A 2 4.49 -21.18 -5.20
C GLU A 2 3.38 -20.12 -5.00
N ILE A 3 2.12 -20.50 -5.15
CA ILE A 3 0.97 -19.58 -4.93
C ILE A 3 0.96 -19.05 -3.49
N LYS A 4 1.29 -19.89 -2.52
CA LYS A 4 1.36 -19.48 -1.11
C LYS A 4 2.41 -18.38 -0.87
N ASP A 5 3.56 -18.43 -1.57
CA ASP A 5 4.60 -17.40 -1.46
C ASP A 5 4.13 -16.03 -2.01
N ILE A 6 3.25 -16.05 -3.01
CA ILE A 6 2.63 -14.84 -3.55
C ILE A 6 1.60 -14.31 -2.56
N LEU A 7 0.68 -15.16 -2.08
CA LEU A 7 -0.40 -14.75 -1.18
C LEU A 7 0.12 -14.14 0.12
N SER A 8 1.19 -14.69 0.71
CA SER A 8 1.82 -14.16 1.91
C SER A 8 2.46 -12.76 1.72
N ARG A 9 2.51 -12.25 0.49
CA ARG A 9 2.96 -10.89 0.12
C ARG A 9 1.82 -9.97 -0.32
N VAL A 10 0.57 -10.43 -0.27
CA VAL A 10 -0.59 -9.66 -0.72
C VAL A 10 -1.21 -8.88 0.44
N ASP A 11 -1.37 -7.57 0.25
CA ASP A 11 -2.37 -6.79 0.98
C ASP A 11 -3.68 -6.90 0.21
N HIS A 12 -4.59 -7.77 0.70
CA HIS A 12 -5.89 -7.99 0.06
C HIS A 12 -6.77 -6.76 0.26
N THR A 13 -7.04 -6.02 -0.82
CA THR A 13 -7.44 -4.62 -0.75
C THR A 13 -8.91 -4.41 -1.15
N LEU A 14 -9.65 -3.66 -0.32
CA LEU A 14 -10.97 -3.12 -0.62
C LEU A 14 -11.08 -1.70 -0.07
N LEU A 15 -10.97 -0.69 -0.95
CA LEU A 15 -10.98 0.74 -0.60
C LEU A 15 -12.08 1.51 -1.35
N GLY A 16 -13.01 0.82 -1.98
CA GLY A 16 -14.14 1.46 -2.66
C GLY A 16 -14.96 2.32 -1.71
N GLN A 17 -15.38 3.51 -2.16
CA GLN A 17 -16.13 4.47 -1.33
C GLN A 17 -17.45 3.92 -0.78
N GLY A 18 -18.07 2.98 -1.50
CA GLY A 18 -19.31 2.32 -1.11
C GLY A 18 -19.13 1.00 -0.37
N ALA A 19 -17.89 0.64 0.03
CA ALA A 19 -17.63 -0.64 0.70
C ALA A 19 -18.47 -0.78 1.98
N THR A 20 -19.13 -1.92 2.10
CA THR A 20 -20.00 -2.25 3.24
C THR A 20 -19.29 -3.18 4.21
N TRP A 21 -19.78 -3.26 5.46
CA TRP A 21 -19.24 -4.20 6.44
C TRP A 21 -19.27 -5.66 5.96
N SER A 22 -20.32 -6.07 5.25
CA SER A 22 -20.40 -7.43 4.74
C SER A 22 -19.27 -7.75 3.74
N GLU A 23 -18.88 -6.78 2.90
CA GLU A 23 -17.78 -6.93 1.97
C GLU A 23 -16.42 -6.89 2.68
N ILE A 24 -16.24 -5.98 3.64
CA ILE A 24 -15.03 -5.92 4.50
C ILE A 24 -14.85 -7.23 5.27
N LYS A 25 -15.92 -7.76 5.85
CA LYS A 25 -15.89 -9.06 6.54
C LYS A 25 -15.48 -10.19 5.58
N ALA A 26 -16.01 -10.19 4.37
CA ALA A 26 -15.69 -11.21 3.36
C ALA A 26 -14.21 -11.21 2.98
N ILE A 27 -13.57 -10.02 2.82
CA ILE A 27 -12.14 -9.97 2.53
C ILE A 27 -11.28 -10.33 3.76
N CYS A 28 -11.77 -10.08 4.99
CA CYS A 28 -11.11 -10.56 6.20
C CYS A 28 -11.13 -12.10 6.26
N ASP A 29 -12.28 -12.71 5.96
CA ASP A 29 -12.41 -14.18 5.88
C ASP A 29 -11.46 -14.76 4.81
N ASP A 30 -11.41 -14.14 3.64
CA ASP A 30 -10.48 -14.52 2.58
C ASP A 30 -9.02 -14.33 3.01
N GLY A 31 -8.67 -13.20 3.65
CA GLY A 31 -7.32 -12.92 4.15
C GLY A 31 -6.83 -13.97 5.15
N MET A 32 -7.67 -14.34 6.11
CA MET A 32 -7.36 -15.40 7.08
C MET A 32 -7.25 -16.78 6.41
N LYS A 33 -8.15 -17.09 5.47
CA LYS A 33 -8.18 -18.40 4.78
C LYS A 33 -6.97 -18.61 3.88
N TYR A 34 -6.57 -17.57 3.16
CA TYR A 34 -5.49 -17.62 2.17
C TYR A 34 -4.16 -17.13 2.72
N GLU A 35 -4.09 -16.81 4.01
CA GLU A 35 -2.88 -16.37 4.71
C GLU A 35 -2.21 -15.18 4.01
N THR A 36 -3.01 -14.13 3.65
CA THR A 36 -2.46 -12.91 3.07
C THR A 36 -1.63 -12.11 4.09
N ALA A 37 -0.73 -11.24 3.61
CA ALA A 37 0.08 -10.41 4.49
C ALA A 37 -0.78 -9.49 5.36
N SER A 38 -1.80 -8.88 4.76
CA SER A 38 -2.80 -8.05 5.44
C SER A 38 -4.09 -7.98 4.63
N VAL A 39 -5.11 -7.35 5.20
CA VAL A 39 -6.19 -6.72 4.44
C VAL A 39 -6.04 -5.21 4.51
N CYS A 40 -6.26 -4.51 3.38
CA CYS A 40 -6.19 -3.05 3.31
C CYS A 40 -7.59 -2.48 3.11
N ILE A 41 -8.11 -1.76 4.12
CA ILE A 41 -9.51 -1.36 4.25
C ILE A 41 -9.67 0.12 4.63
N PRO A 42 -10.86 0.74 4.43
CA PRO A 42 -11.12 2.10 4.89
C PRO A 42 -10.97 2.23 6.42
N ALA A 43 -10.44 3.36 6.88
CA ALA A 43 -10.15 3.61 8.29
C ALA A 43 -11.36 3.44 9.22
N SER A 44 -12.57 3.78 8.74
CA SER A 44 -13.82 3.64 9.50
C SER A 44 -14.17 2.20 9.90
N TYR A 45 -13.58 1.19 9.23
CA TYR A 45 -13.81 -0.23 9.53
C TYR A 45 -12.68 -0.88 10.33
N VAL A 46 -11.57 -0.19 10.59
CA VAL A 46 -10.38 -0.77 11.24
C VAL A 46 -10.73 -1.41 12.58
N LYS A 47 -11.40 -0.66 13.48
CA LYS A 47 -11.79 -1.17 14.78
C LYS A 47 -12.62 -2.44 14.70
N GLN A 48 -13.67 -2.41 13.90
CA GLN A 48 -14.58 -3.55 13.75
C GLN A 48 -13.88 -4.76 13.10
N ALA A 49 -12.99 -4.51 12.12
CA ALA A 49 -12.22 -5.57 11.49
C ALA A 49 -11.20 -6.18 12.46
N LYS A 50 -10.48 -5.36 13.25
CA LYS A 50 -9.54 -5.87 14.27
C LYS A 50 -10.23 -6.69 15.35
N GLU A 51 -11.40 -6.23 15.83
CA GLU A 51 -12.22 -7.01 16.76
C GLU A 51 -12.65 -8.35 16.15
N TYR A 52 -12.93 -8.39 14.84
CA TYR A 52 -13.36 -9.59 14.15
C TYR A 52 -12.22 -10.60 13.90
N VAL A 53 -11.06 -10.14 13.41
CA VAL A 53 -9.94 -11.03 13.07
C VAL A 53 -9.01 -11.33 14.25
N GLY A 54 -8.97 -10.48 15.27
CA GLY A 54 -8.01 -10.57 16.37
C GLY A 54 -6.57 -10.48 15.87
N GLU A 55 -5.74 -11.42 16.30
CA GLU A 55 -4.33 -11.51 15.91
C GLU A 55 -4.08 -12.42 14.68
N LYS A 56 -5.14 -12.93 14.06
CA LYS A 56 -5.02 -13.90 12.94
C LYS A 56 -4.64 -13.25 11.62
N LEU A 57 -4.85 -11.93 11.49
CA LEU A 57 -4.62 -11.19 10.26
C LEU A 57 -4.27 -9.74 10.57
N ALA A 58 -3.24 -9.20 9.93
CA ALA A 58 -2.88 -7.80 10.05
C ALA A 58 -3.90 -6.90 9.32
N ILE A 59 -4.25 -5.78 9.94
CA ILE A 59 -5.12 -4.75 9.37
C ILE A 59 -4.28 -3.58 8.89
N CYS A 60 -4.30 -3.33 7.59
CA CYS A 60 -3.73 -2.15 6.94
C CYS A 60 -4.86 -1.14 6.67
N THR A 61 -4.56 0.14 6.81
CA THR A 61 -5.45 1.21 6.33
C THR A 61 -4.68 2.33 5.66
N VAL A 62 -5.40 3.30 5.11
CA VAL A 62 -4.85 4.43 4.35
C VAL A 62 -5.09 5.74 5.05
N ILE A 63 -4.16 6.70 4.93
CA ILE A 63 -4.28 8.07 5.48
C ILE A 63 -3.87 9.11 4.44
N GLY A 64 -4.44 10.33 4.52
CA GLY A 64 -4.27 11.37 3.51
C GLY A 64 -4.73 10.93 2.11
N PHE A 65 -5.59 9.96 2.04
CA PHE A 65 -5.89 9.18 0.85
C PHE A 65 -7.18 9.63 0.13
N PRO A 66 -7.22 9.60 -1.22
CA PRO A 66 -6.13 9.21 -2.12
C PRO A 66 -5.24 10.38 -2.57
N ASN A 67 -5.55 11.62 -2.21
CA ASN A 67 -5.00 12.82 -2.85
C ASN A 67 -3.67 13.32 -2.24
N GLY A 68 -3.36 12.98 -1.00
CA GLY A 68 -2.10 13.32 -0.34
C GLY A 68 -1.93 14.78 0.12
N TYR A 69 -2.84 15.69 -0.20
CA TYR A 69 -2.69 17.14 0.04
C TYR A 69 -3.26 17.64 1.37
N SER A 70 -3.71 16.76 2.26
CA SER A 70 -4.05 17.14 3.65
C SER A 70 -2.79 17.68 4.37
N THR A 71 -2.99 18.51 5.39
CA THR A 71 -1.86 18.96 6.19
C THR A 71 -1.21 17.82 6.95
N THR A 72 0.07 17.95 7.28
CA THR A 72 0.81 16.97 8.09
C THR A 72 0.10 16.69 9.40
N ALA A 73 -0.40 17.74 10.10
CA ALA A 73 -1.13 17.57 11.36
C ALA A 73 -2.39 16.69 11.19
N THR A 74 -3.13 16.85 10.09
CA THR A 74 -4.30 16.00 9.78
C THR A 74 -3.87 14.56 9.56
N LYS A 75 -2.83 14.30 8.76
CA LYS A 75 -2.34 12.95 8.49
C LYS A 75 -1.81 12.26 9.75
N VAL A 76 -1.12 13.00 10.63
CA VAL A 76 -0.67 12.51 11.95
C VAL A 76 -1.87 12.12 12.82
N PHE A 77 -2.92 12.94 12.85
CA PHE A 77 -4.14 12.63 13.59
C PHE A 77 -4.83 11.37 13.03
N GLU A 78 -5.02 11.28 11.70
CA GLU A 78 -5.60 10.09 11.05
C GLU A 78 -4.79 8.83 11.38
N THR A 79 -3.45 8.92 11.39
CA THR A 79 -2.56 7.82 11.74
C THR A 79 -2.76 7.39 13.18
N ALA A 80 -2.70 8.32 14.14
CA ALA A 80 -2.88 8.01 15.55
C ALA A 80 -4.26 7.40 15.85
N ASP A 81 -5.33 7.90 15.21
CA ASP A 81 -6.68 7.34 15.32
C ASP A 81 -6.74 5.91 14.75
N ALA A 82 -6.16 5.68 13.57
CA ALA A 82 -6.13 4.35 12.96
C ALA A 82 -5.37 3.33 13.84
N ILE A 83 -4.22 3.71 14.40
CA ILE A 83 -3.44 2.87 15.32
C ILE A 83 -4.24 2.57 16.60
N ALA A 84 -4.86 3.58 17.21
CA ALA A 84 -5.70 3.40 18.40
C ALA A 84 -6.90 2.47 18.13
N ASN A 85 -7.40 2.43 16.91
CA ASN A 85 -8.45 1.51 16.46
C ASN A 85 -7.95 0.11 16.07
N GLY A 86 -6.63 -0.14 16.10
CA GLY A 86 -6.03 -1.46 15.91
C GLY A 86 -5.44 -1.71 14.52
N ALA A 87 -5.10 -0.66 13.76
CA ALA A 87 -4.32 -0.82 12.54
C ALA A 87 -2.91 -1.33 12.85
N ASP A 88 -2.45 -2.32 12.10
CA ASP A 88 -1.11 -2.87 12.18
C ASP A 88 -0.17 -2.24 11.15
N GLU A 89 -0.73 -1.69 10.07
CA GLU A 89 0.00 -1.09 8.95
C GLU A 89 -0.75 0.16 8.43
N ILE A 90 0.01 1.19 8.05
CA ILE A 90 -0.50 2.45 7.51
C ILE A 90 0.11 2.68 6.12
N ASP A 91 -0.74 2.97 5.13
CA ASP A 91 -0.33 3.44 3.81
C ASP A 91 -0.65 4.94 3.67
N MET A 92 0.36 5.82 3.73
CA MET A 92 0.18 7.26 3.54
C MET A 92 0.37 7.67 2.08
N VAL A 93 -0.27 8.75 1.66
CA VAL A 93 0.01 9.40 0.37
C VAL A 93 0.80 10.69 0.61
N ILE A 94 1.89 10.89 -0.14
CA ILE A 94 2.69 12.12 -0.08
C ILE A 94 1.92 13.33 -0.59
N ASN A 95 2.37 14.54 -0.23
CA ASN A 95 1.93 15.76 -0.90
C ASN A 95 2.68 15.92 -2.23
N ILE A 96 2.04 15.52 -3.34
CA ILE A 96 2.63 15.56 -4.69
C ILE A 96 2.97 17.01 -5.10
N GLY A 97 2.16 17.98 -4.68
CA GLY A 97 2.44 19.40 -4.93
C GLY A 97 3.77 19.84 -4.32
N TRP A 98 4.08 19.39 -3.11
CA TRP A 98 5.37 19.68 -2.48
C TRP A 98 6.54 19.05 -3.24
N LEU A 99 6.35 17.86 -3.81
CA LEU A 99 7.37 17.24 -4.66
C LEU A 99 7.62 18.09 -5.91
N LYS A 100 6.55 18.54 -6.58
CA LYS A 100 6.66 19.43 -7.76
C LYS A 100 7.34 20.76 -7.42
N ASP A 101 7.09 21.30 -6.22
CA ASP A 101 7.74 22.51 -5.68
C ASP A 101 9.15 22.25 -5.13
N LYS A 102 9.65 21.01 -5.17
CA LYS A 102 10.95 20.55 -4.64
C LYS A 102 11.12 20.80 -3.12
N LYS A 103 10.03 20.76 -2.37
CA LYS A 103 10.02 20.88 -0.90
C LYS A 103 10.39 19.55 -0.25
N TYR A 104 11.62 19.11 -0.48
CA TYR A 104 12.10 17.79 -0.09
C TYR A 104 12.18 17.61 1.44
N ASP A 105 12.61 18.66 2.14
CA ASP A 105 12.67 18.64 3.61
C ASP A 105 11.26 18.52 4.24
N ASP A 106 10.28 19.23 3.66
CA ASP A 106 8.88 19.13 4.13
C ASP A 106 8.33 17.71 3.94
N LEU A 107 8.63 17.06 2.80
CA LEU A 107 8.25 15.67 2.53
C LEU A 107 8.90 14.70 3.52
N LEU A 108 10.21 14.82 3.74
CA LEU A 108 10.94 13.99 4.69
C LEU A 108 10.39 14.16 6.13
N ASN A 109 10.16 15.40 6.54
CA ASN A 109 9.61 15.71 7.85
C ASN A 109 8.18 15.16 8.02
N GLU A 110 7.32 15.26 6.99
CA GLU A 110 5.97 14.70 7.02
C GLU A 110 6.02 13.18 7.19
N ILE A 111 6.84 12.47 6.40
CA ILE A 111 6.97 11.01 6.48
C ILE A 111 7.43 10.59 7.88
N ASN A 112 8.43 11.26 8.43
CA ASN A 112 8.96 10.98 9.77
C ASN A 112 7.93 11.24 10.88
N ALA A 113 7.19 12.35 10.80
CA ALA A 113 6.12 12.68 11.77
C ALA A 113 5.00 11.63 11.75
N ILE A 114 4.63 11.13 10.56
CA ILE A 114 3.63 10.08 10.42
C ILE A 114 4.17 8.74 10.93
N LYS A 115 5.44 8.41 10.64
CA LYS A 115 6.06 7.18 11.17
C LYS A 115 6.13 7.20 12.70
N ASP A 116 6.44 8.33 13.30
CA ASP A 116 6.45 8.45 14.77
C ASP A 116 5.02 8.23 15.34
N ALA A 117 3.97 8.68 14.63
CA ALA A 117 2.57 8.43 15.02
C ALA A 117 2.12 6.96 14.78
N CYS A 118 2.85 6.18 13.99
CA CYS A 118 2.58 4.76 13.81
C CYS A 118 2.93 3.91 15.04
N ASP A 119 3.58 4.44 16.05
CA ASP A 119 3.92 3.76 17.32
C ASP A 119 4.54 2.36 17.09
N GLY A 120 5.59 2.31 16.26
CA GLY A 120 6.30 1.08 15.91
C GLY A 120 5.64 0.21 14.83
N LYS A 121 4.42 0.53 14.38
CA LYS A 121 3.74 -0.17 13.29
C LYS A 121 4.33 0.19 11.92
N ILE A 122 4.00 -0.60 10.91
CA ILE A 122 4.52 -0.44 9.54
C ILE A 122 3.94 0.81 8.88
N LEU A 123 4.82 1.62 8.27
CA LEU A 123 4.45 2.73 7.40
C LEU A 123 4.89 2.46 5.95
N LYS A 124 3.95 2.59 5.01
CA LYS A 124 4.22 2.52 3.58
C LYS A 124 3.87 3.85 2.92
N VAL A 125 4.80 4.39 2.12
CA VAL A 125 4.70 5.72 1.52
C VAL A 125 4.32 5.62 0.05
N ILE A 126 3.09 6.01 -0.27
CA ILE A 126 2.57 6.06 -1.65
C ILE A 126 3.07 7.35 -2.30
N ILE A 127 3.79 7.22 -3.42
CA ILE A 127 4.28 8.36 -4.17
C ILE A 127 3.46 8.67 -5.43
N GLU A 128 2.49 7.83 -5.81
CA GLU A 128 1.62 7.94 -6.98
C GLU A 128 2.41 8.08 -8.30
N THR A 129 3.14 7.05 -8.65
CA THR A 129 4.13 7.04 -9.75
C THR A 129 3.60 7.54 -11.09
N CYS A 130 2.31 7.32 -11.40
CA CYS A 130 1.70 7.75 -12.66
C CYS A 130 1.64 9.30 -12.83
N LEU A 131 1.83 10.07 -11.76
CA LEU A 131 1.86 11.54 -11.79
C LEU A 131 3.28 12.12 -11.77
N LEU A 132 4.32 11.26 -11.78
CA LEU A 132 5.70 11.63 -11.58
C LEU A 132 6.57 11.33 -12.81
N THR A 133 7.56 12.18 -13.03
CA THR A 133 8.69 11.88 -13.93
C THR A 133 9.63 10.86 -13.28
N ASP A 134 10.49 10.22 -14.07
CA ASP A 134 11.46 9.26 -13.54
C ASP A 134 12.43 9.90 -12.54
N ASP A 135 12.89 11.16 -12.80
CA ASP A 135 13.73 11.89 -11.85
C ASP A 135 13.02 12.14 -10.50
N GLU A 136 11.72 12.45 -10.54
CA GLU A 136 10.91 12.61 -9.34
C GLU A 136 10.72 11.30 -8.58
N LYS A 137 10.55 10.17 -9.29
CA LYS A 137 10.47 8.82 -8.69
C LYS A 137 11.78 8.46 -8.01
N VAL A 138 12.93 8.71 -8.67
CA VAL A 138 14.26 8.52 -8.08
C VAL A 138 14.40 9.37 -6.82
N LYS A 139 14.09 10.67 -6.92
CA LYS A 139 14.21 11.59 -5.77
C LYS A 139 13.34 11.17 -4.58
N MET A 140 12.09 10.74 -4.85
CA MET A 140 11.21 10.25 -3.79
C MET A 140 11.69 8.92 -3.20
N THR A 141 12.29 8.04 -4.01
CA THR A 141 12.88 6.79 -3.51
C THR A 141 14.03 7.07 -2.53
N GLU A 142 14.87 8.06 -2.84
CA GLU A 142 15.95 8.54 -1.94
C GLU A 142 15.35 9.09 -0.63
N ILE A 143 14.36 9.99 -0.70
CA ILE A 143 13.73 10.61 0.47
C ILE A 143 13.06 9.55 1.36
N VAL A 144 12.30 8.61 0.78
CA VAL A 144 11.68 7.54 1.54
C VAL A 144 12.73 6.63 2.19
N SER A 145 13.83 6.36 1.49
CA SER A 145 14.94 5.57 2.04
C SER A 145 15.73 6.30 3.14
N GLU A 146 15.78 7.63 3.11
CA GLU A 146 16.36 8.45 4.18
C GLU A 146 15.43 8.55 5.39
N SER A 147 14.13 8.45 5.18
CA SER A 147 13.13 8.53 6.23
C SER A 147 13.10 7.27 7.12
N LYS A 148 12.27 7.31 8.16
CA LYS A 148 12.02 6.16 9.05
C LYS A 148 10.97 5.19 8.47
N ALA A 149 10.42 5.40 7.26
CA ALA A 149 9.39 4.56 6.67
C ALA A 149 9.92 3.17 6.31
N ASP A 150 9.04 2.16 6.38
CA ASP A 150 9.40 0.77 6.08
C ASP A 150 9.33 0.45 4.59
N TYR A 151 8.40 1.09 3.86
CA TYR A 151 8.16 0.81 2.45
C TYR A 151 8.00 2.08 1.63
N ILE A 152 8.49 2.02 0.37
CA ILE A 152 7.98 2.85 -0.72
C ILE A 152 6.89 2.09 -1.48
N LYS A 153 5.77 2.76 -1.81
CA LYS A 153 4.64 2.17 -2.56
C LYS A 153 4.35 2.97 -3.82
N THR A 154 4.06 2.28 -4.92
CA THR A 154 3.84 2.92 -6.22
C THR A 154 2.58 3.80 -6.27
N SER A 155 1.42 3.27 -5.91
CA SER A 155 0.14 3.84 -6.36
C SER A 155 -0.97 3.69 -5.34
N THR A 156 -1.95 4.61 -5.40
CA THR A 156 -3.21 4.51 -4.63
C THR A 156 -4.18 3.51 -5.25
N GLY A 157 -4.18 3.37 -6.57
CA GLY A 157 -5.23 2.68 -7.34
C GLY A 157 -6.43 3.57 -7.69
N PHE A 158 -6.40 4.86 -7.36
CA PHE A 158 -7.47 5.85 -7.60
C PHE A 158 -7.03 6.98 -8.54
N SER A 159 -5.94 6.80 -9.28
CA SER A 159 -5.43 7.74 -10.26
C SER A 159 -5.46 7.14 -11.67
N THR A 160 -4.66 7.68 -12.59
CA THR A 160 -4.70 7.35 -14.01
C THR A 160 -4.07 5.99 -14.35
N ALA A 161 -3.16 5.47 -13.50
CA ALA A 161 -2.53 4.17 -13.68
C ALA A 161 -2.07 3.58 -12.35
N GLY A 162 -1.82 2.27 -12.32
CA GLY A 162 -1.20 1.55 -11.21
C GLY A 162 0.30 1.34 -11.41
N ALA A 163 0.86 0.36 -10.69
CA ALA A 163 2.26 -0.01 -10.77
C ALA A 163 2.67 -0.46 -12.18
N THR A 164 3.83 0.00 -12.62
CA THR A 164 4.49 -0.51 -13.82
C THR A 164 5.78 -1.26 -13.44
N ARG A 165 6.24 -2.17 -14.33
CA ARG A 165 7.53 -2.84 -14.13
C ARG A 165 8.67 -1.85 -14.06
N HIS A 166 8.62 -0.80 -14.89
CA HIS A 166 9.61 0.28 -14.91
C HIS A 166 9.67 1.03 -13.56
N ASP A 167 8.53 1.33 -12.93
CA ASP A 167 8.51 1.98 -11.60
C ASP A 167 9.22 1.13 -10.54
N VAL A 168 8.93 -0.18 -10.53
CA VAL A 168 9.55 -1.10 -9.55
C VAL A 168 11.04 -1.27 -9.83
N GLU A 169 11.47 -1.28 -11.10
CA GLU A 169 12.90 -1.27 -11.47
C GLU A 169 13.62 0.00 -10.99
N ILE A 170 12.99 1.17 -11.12
CA ILE A 170 13.53 2.43 -10.56
C ILE A 170 13.68 2.28 -9.05
N PHE A 171 12.65 1.84 -8.34
CA PHE A 171 12.74 1.67 -6.89
C PHE A 171 13.84 0.68 -6.51
N ALA A 172 13.90 -0.49 -7.14
CA ALA A 172 14.88 -1.53 -6.82
C ALA A 172 16.33 -1.06 -7.01
N LYS A 173 16.57 -0.12 -7.95
CA LYS A 173 17.90 0.46 -8.18
C LYS A 173 18.29 1.53 -7.15
N HIS A 174 17.31 2.19 -6.52
CA HIS A 174 17.55 3.39 -5.71
C HIS A 174 17.18 3.26 -4.23
N VAL A 175 16.45 2.20 -3.82
CA VAL A 175 16.18 1.96 -2.40
C VAL A 175 17.47 1.67 -1.64
N THR A 176 17.59 2.26 -0.46
CA THR A 176 18.71 2.06 0.46
C THR A 176 18.17 1.85 1.89
N ASN A 177 19.05 1.70 2.87
CA ASN A 177 18.73 1.62 4.29
C ASN A 177 17.70 0.54 4.68
N GLY A 178 17.52 -0.49 3.83
CA GLY A 178 16.56 -1.58 4.10
C GLY A 178 15.11 -1.24 3.76
N THR A 179 14.83 -0.11 3.09
CA THR A 179 13.50 0.23 2.59
C THR A 179 12.99 -0.83 1.64
N LEU A 180 11.78 -1.31 1.90
CA LEU A 180 11.11 -2.34 1.11
C LEU A 180 10.22 -1.71 0.02
N ILE A 181 9.83 -2.51 -0.98
CA ILE A 181 9.03 -2.06 -2.12
C ILE A 181 7.65 -2.71 -2.09
N LYS A 182 6.59 -1.89 -2.21
CA LYS A 182 5.21 -2.34 -2.46
C LYS A 182 4.75 -1.89 -3.85
N ALA A 183 4.41 -2.84 -4.71
CA ALA A 183 3.71 -2.57 -5.96
C ALA A 183 2.19 -2.63 -5.73
N ALA A 184 1.44 -1.66 -6.22
CA ALA A 184 0.00 -1.60 -6.04
C ALA A 184 -0.72 -1.05 -7.29
N GLY A 185 -1.90 -1.60 -7.58
CA GLY A 185 -2.66 -1.31 -8.80
C GLY A 185 -2.07 -2.00 -10.03
N GLY A 186 -2.93 -2.39 -10.98
CA GLY A 186 -2.48 -3.03 -12.22
C GLY A 186 -1.99 -4.47 -12.09
N ILE A 187 -2.09 -5.10 -10.90
CA ILE A 187 -1.70 -6.50 -10.67
C ILE A 187 -2.91 -7.38 -10.92
N SER A 188 -3.06 -7.86 -12.15
CA SER A 188 -4.28 -8.52 -12.62
C SER A 188 -4.16 -10.04 -12.79
N SER A 189 -2.94 -10.59 -12.72
CA SER A 189 -2.67 -12.01 -12.91
C SER A 189 -1.59 -12.53 -11.96
N ILE A 190 -1.52 -13.86 -11.83
CA ILE A 190 -0.41 -14.53 -11.11
C ILE A 190 0.94 -14.24 -11.79
N ALA A 191 0.94 -14.07 -13.11
CA ALA A 191 2.14 -13.71 -13.85
C ALA A 191 2.63 -12.31 -13.46
N ASP A 192 1.74 -11.30 -13.43
CA ASP A 192 2.09 -9.95 -12.97
C ASP A 192 2.66 -9.97 -11.55
N ALA A 193 1.99 -10.71 -10.64
CA ALA A 193 2.45 -10.83 -9.26
C ALA A 193 3.89 -11.39 -9.18
N LYS A 194 4.18 -12.45 -9.94
CA LYS A 194 5.54 -13.04 -10.04
C LYS A 194 6.55 -12.05 -10.60
N ASP A 195 6.17 -11.32 -11.65
CA ASP A 195 7.05 -10.33 -12.29
C ASP A 195 7.43 -9.22 -11.29
N PHE A 196 6.46 -8.62 -10.60
CA PHE A 196 6.74 -7.59 -9.61
C PHE A 196 7.60 -8.08 -8.45
N ILE A 197 7.36 -9.30 -7.97
CA ILE A 197 8.20 -9.90 -6.92
C ILE A 197 9.63 -10.13 -7.43
N ASN A 198 9.79 -10.64 -8.63
CA ASN A 198 11.12 -10.88 -9.23
C ASN A 198 11.88 -9.57 -9.47
N LEU A 199 11.18 -8.47 -9.72
CA LEU A 199 11.76 -7.12 -9.85
C LEU A 199 12.12 -6.48 -8.50
N GLY A 200 11.77 -7.08 -7.37
CA GLY A 200 12.15 -6.61 -6.06
C GLY A 200 10.99 -6.19 -5.15
N ALA A 201 9.73 -6.25 -5.60
CA ALA A 201 8.61 -5.98 -4.73
C ALA A 201 8.47 -7.07 -3.66
N SER A 202 8.48 -6.68 -2.40
CA SER A 202 8.27 -7.58 -1.26
C SER A 202 6.81 -7.61 -0.80
N ARG A 203 5.97 -6.67 -1.29
CA ARG A 203 4.54 -6.55 -0.98
C ARG A 203 3.74 -6.18 -2.24
N LEU A 204 2.53 -6.70 -2.34
CA LEU A 204 1.63 -6.46 -3.48
C LEU A 204 0.28 -5.94 -2.98
N GLY A 205 -0.16 -4.78 -3.44
CA GLY A 205 -1.51 -4.25 -3.17
C GLY A 205 -2.46 -4.63 -4.32
N THR A 206 -3.39 -5.55 -4.07
CA THR A 206 -4.30 -6.04 -5.11
C THR A 206 -5.57 -6.63 -4.52
N SER A 207 -6.68 -6.49 -5.26
CA SER A 207 -7.95 -7.19 -4.97
C SER A 207 -8.10 -8.49 -5.76
N ARG A 208 -7.25 -8.73 -6.77
CA ARG A 208 -7.46 -9.78 -7.79
C ARG A 208 -6.82 -11.13 -7.48
N ILE A 209 -5.64 -11.16 -6.89
CA ILE A 209 -4.88 -12.40 -6.71
C ILE A 209 -5.65 -13.43 -5.88
N VAL A 210 -6.23 -13.00 -4.75
CA VAL A 210 -7.07 -13.88 -3.91
C VAL A 210 -8.30 -14.37 -4.69
N LYS A 211 -8.94 -13.48 -5.48
CA LYS A 211 -10.09 -13.84 -6.31
C LYS A 211 -9.71 -14.91 -7.35
N ILE A 212 -8.59 -14.76 -8.06
CA ILE A 212 -8.09 -15.75 -9.03
C ILE A 212 -7.88 -17.10 -8.37
N VAL A 213 -7.23 -17.13 -7.21
CA VAL A 213 -6.98 -18.37 -6.48
C VAL A 213 -8.29 -19.01 -6.01
N LYS A 214 -9.25 -18.21 -5.54
CA LYS A 214 -10.57 -18.66 -5.05
C LYS A 214 -11.44 -19.25 -6.16
N THR A 215 -11.43 -18.66 -7.36
CA THR A 215 -12.27 -19.09 -8.48
C THR A 215 -11.62 -20.12 -9.40
N GLY A 216 -10.30 -20.32 -9.28
CA GLY A 216 -9.53 -21.15 -10.22
C GLY A 216 -9.39 -20.52 -11.62
N GLU A 217 -9.79 -19.27 -11.80
CA GLU A 217 -9.68 -18.56 -13.08
C GLU A 217 -8.23 -18.19 -13.38
N GLN A 218 -7.68 -18.76 -14.44
CA GLN A 218 -6.50 -18.18 -15.10
C GLN A 218 -7.01 -17.06 -16.01
N ASN A 219 -7.05 -15.83 -15.52
CA ASN A 219 -7.54 -14.71 -16.30
C ASN A 219 -6.52 -14.24 -17.34
N ASN A 220 -6.91 -14.33 -18.60
CA ASN A 220 -6.44 -13.47 -19.69
C ASN A 220 -7.00 -12.06 -19.43
N GLY A 221 -6.10 -11.09 -19.29
CA GLY A 221 -6.32 -9.72 -18.85
C GLY A 221 -7.63 -9.04 -19.33
N ASP A 222 -8.43 -8.68 -18.37
CA ASP A 222 -9.40 -7.59 -18.53
C ASP A 222 -9.27 -6.67 -17.31
N SER A 223 -8.89 -5.42 -17.58
CA SER A 223 -8.65 -4.38 -16.58
C SER A 223 -9.93 -3.60 -16.36
N SER A 224 -10.69 -3.92 -15.33
CA SER A 224 -11.70 -3.02 -14.78
C SER A 224 -11.64 -3.00 -13.25
N TYR A 225 -11.40 -1.79 -12.73
CA TYR A 225 -11.61 -1.45 -11.33
C TYR A 225 -13.09 -1.31 -11.04
#